data_a7fd35aa9aa442eb7b890ac04a8ead19
#
_entry.id   a7fd35aa9aa442eb7b890ac04a8ead19
#
_cell.length_a   1.000
_cell.length_b   1.000
_cell.length_c   1.000
_cell.angle_alpha   90.00
_cell.angle_beta   90.00
_cell.angle_gamma   90.00
#
_symmetry.space_group_name_H-M   'P 1'
#
loop_
_entity.id
_entity.type
_entity.pdbx_description
1 polymer ?
#
loop_
_entity_poly.entity_id
_entity_poly.type
_entity_poly.pdbx_seq_one_letter_code
_entity_poly.pdbx_strand_id
1 'polypeptide(L)'
;TNGWENYGELNINKIKMISLGSMTPQIFFCDYCQKKPLLVRNALPGFNGLLTKDELMELACCEDAQSRLVVQKNGKWRLKHGPLSSYELAKLPKKQWTLLVQDVNHFLPSARDLLTRFRFIPHARLDDLMVSYAPKGGGIGPHFDSYDVFLLQGLGSRRWQISAQKDDQFVADAPLRILQDFRPEQDW
;
A
#
# COMPACT_ATOMS: atom_id res chain seq x y z
N THR A 1 -16.57 -24.82 -30.88
CA THR A 1 -16.12 -23.51 -31.41
C THR A 1 -15.52 -22.73 -30.28
N ASN A 2 -14.19 -22.52 -30.38
CA ASN A 2 -13.29 -22.07 -29.33
C ASN A 2 -13.55 -20.60 -28.97
N GLY A 3 -14.03 -20.35 -27.74
CA GLY A 3 -14.27 -19.02 -27.21
C GLY A 3 -13.00 -18.40 -26.52
N TRP A 4 -11.82 -18.50 -27.13
CA TRP A 4 -10.56 -17.96 -26.59
C TRP A 4 -10.00 -16.74 -27.36
N GLU A 5 -10.79 -16.17 -28.25
CA GLU A 5 -10.38 -14.99 -29.04
C GLU A 5 -11.05 -13.74 -28.49
N ASN A 6 -10.43 -13.06 -27.54
CA ASN A 6 -10.45 -11.61 -27.33
C ASN A 6 -9.79 -11.19 -26.01
N TYR A 7 -8.61 -11.69 -25.72
CA TYR A 7 -7.70 -10.93 -24.87
C TYR A 7 -7.03 -9.89 -25.78
N GLY A 8 -7.58 -8.67 -25.78
CA GLY A 8 -6.95 -7.55 -26.46
C GLY A 8 -5.49 -7.47 -26.04
N GLU A 9 -4.56 -7.55 -26.99
CA GLU A 9 -3.14 -7.36 -26.75
C GLU A 9 -2.97 -6.06 -25.98
N LEU A 10 -2.67 -6.15 -24.70
CA LEU A 10 -2.20 -5.02 -23.91
C LEU A 10 -0.95 -4.49 -24.62
N ASN A 11 -1.09 -3.37 -25.28
CA ASN A 11 0.01 -2.73 -26.00
C ASN A 11 0.97 -2.13 -24.97
N ILE A 12 1.78 -3.01 -24.35
CA ILE A 12 2.71 -2.75 -23.25
C ILE A 12 3.62 -1.55 -23.57
N ASN A 13 3.85 -1.30 -24.85
CA ASN A 13 4.66 -0.16 -25.30
C ASN A 13 3.98 1.21 -25.12
N LYS A 14 2.67 1.27 -24.91
CA LYS A 14 1.92 2.51 -24.65
C LYS A 14 1.78 2.86 -23.18
N ILE A 15 2.07 1.93 -22.25
CA ILE A 15 1.94 2.20 -20.83
C ILE A 15 3.17 3.00 -20.36
N LYS A 16 2.92 4.25 -19.97
CA LYS A 16 3.96 5.12 -19.42
C LYS A 16 4.41 4.60 -18.05
N MET A 17 5.72 4.43 -17.84
CA MET A 17 6.27 4.10 -16.53
C MET A 17 5.93 5.19 -15.50
N ILE A 18 5.91 4.80 -14.22
CA ILE A 18 5.83 5.77 -13.12
C ILE A 18 7.06 6.69 -13.17
N SER A 19 6.87 7.96 -12.82
CA SER A 19 7.97 8.91 -12.77
C SER A 19 8.84 8.65 -11.53
N LEU A 20 10.13 8.66 -11.71
CA LEU A 20 11.14 8.68 -10.63
C LEU A 20 11.69 10.11 -10.42
N GLY A 21 10.91 11.13 -10.72
CA GLY A 21 11.36 12.52 -10.75
C GLY A 21 12.26 12.77 -11.97
N SER A 22 13.41 13.38 -11.74
CA SER A 22 14.44 13.59 -12.79
C SER A 22 15.41 12.42 -12.96
N MET A 23 15.21 11.31 -12.20
CA MET A 23 16.15 10.19 -12.21
C MET A 23 15.80 9.14 -13.24
N THR A 24 16.85 8.48 -13.75
CA THR A 24 16.70 7.26 -14.53
C THR A 24 16.55 6.05 -13.60
N PRO A 25 16.00 4.91 -14.05
CA PRO A 25 16.01 3.67 -13.28
C PRO A 25 17.41 3.26 -12.79
N GLN A 26 18.46 3.50 -13.58
CA GLN A 26 19.85 3.19 -13.21
C GLN A 26 20.27 4.00 -11.98
N ILE A 27 20.03 5.31 -11.98
CA ILE A 27 20.34 6.18 -10.81
C ILE A 27 19.52 5.73 -9.59
N PHE A 28 18.23 5.40 -9.78
CA PHE A 28 17.40 4.89 -8.71
C PHE A 28 18.00 3.62 -8.08
N PHE A 29 18.39 2.63 -8.89
CA PHE A 29 19.00 1.40 -8.38
C PHE A 29 20.37 1.62 -7.73
N CYS A 30 21.18 2.51 -8.28
CA CYS A 30 22.52 2.79 -7.75
C CYS A 30 22.47 3.56 -6.43
N ASP A 31 21.58 4.54 -6.30
CA ASP A 31 21.67 5.54 -5.23
C ASP A 31 20.58 5.44 -4.18
N TYR A 32 19.44 4.82 -4.49
CA TYR A 32 18.25 4.80 -3.62
C TYR A 32 17.80 3.40 -3.22
N CYS A 33 17.61 2.49 -4.18
CA CYS A 33 17.07 1.16 -3.94
C CYS A 33 17.86 0.44 -2.84
N GLN A 34 17.19 0.00 -1.79
CA GLN A 34 17.76 -0.64 -0.58
C GLN A 34 18.80 0.22 0.18
N LYS A 35 18.84 1.52 -0.03
CA LYS A 35 19.85 2.41 0.56
C LYS A 35 19.25 3.58 1.31
N LYS A 36 18.28 4.26 0.72
CA LYS A 36 17.68 5.46 1.31
C LYS A 36 16.29 5.73 0.73
N PRO A 37 15.42 6.38 1.49
CA PRO A 37 14.09 6.75 1.04
C PRO A 37 14.15 7.80 -0.08
N LEU A 38 13.12 7.81 -0.93
CA LEU A 38 12.94 8.73 -2.02
C LEU A 38 11.51 9.25 -2.04
N LEU A 39 11.34 10.57 -2.03
CA LEU A 39 10.05 11.21 -2.27
C LEU A 39 9.97 11.73 -3.69
N VAL A 40 8.97 11.32 -4.44
CA VAL A 40 8.67 11.84 -5.77
C VAL A 40 7.26 12.43 -5.77
N ARG A 41 7.15 13.74 -5.89
CA ARG A 41 5.86 14.41 -6.03
C ARG A 41 5.30 14.21 -7.44
N ASN A 42 3.99 14.00 -7.54
CA ASN A 42 3.30 13.82 -8.82
C ASN A 42 3.89 12.70 -9.70
N ALA A 43 4.33 11.62 -9.08
CA ALA A 43 4.93 10.47 -9.79
C ALA A 43 3.98 9.84 -10.82
N LEU A 44 2.68 9.94 -10.59
CA LEU A 44 1.62 9.50 -11.49
C LEU A 44 0.55 10.60 -11.61
N PRO A 45 0.69 11.52 -12.58
CA PRO A 45 -0.25 12.63 -12.75
C PRO A 45 -1.69 12.14 -12.96
N GLY A 46 -2.63 12.76 -12.24
CA GLY A 46 -4.06 12.42 -12.34
C GLY A 46 -4.46 11.13 -11.63
N PHE A 47 -3.57 10.48 -10.90
CA PHE A 47 -3.91 9.29 -10.12
C PHE A 47 -4.72 9.67 -8.87
N ASN A 48 -5.92 9.12 -8.77
CA ASN A 48 -6.86 9.36 -7.68
C ASN A 48 -7.20 8.09 -6.87
N GLY A 49 -6.34 7.07 -6.97
CA GLY A 49 -6.59 5.76 -6.35
C GLY A 49 -7.24 4.75 -7.30
N LEU A 50 -7.31 3.51 -6.89
CA LEU A 50 -7.89 2.39 -7.65
C LEU A 50 -9.31 2.06 -7.18
N LEU A 51 -9.59 2.29 -5.92
CA LEU A 51 -10.83 1.93 -5.24
C LEU A 51 -11.29 3.10 -4.37
N THR A 52 -12.59 3.28 -4.32
CA THR A 52 -13.24 4.07 -3.29
C THR A 52 -13.17 3.34 -1.94
N LYS A 53 -13.50 4.03 -0.86
CA LYS A 53 -13.62 3.42 0.47
C LYS A 53 -14.60 2.24 0.47
N ASP A 54 -15.76 2.41 -0.17
CA ASP A 54 -16.84 1.43 -0.11
C ASP A 54 -16.50 0.18 -0.94
N GLU A 55 -15.91 0.35 -2.12
CA GLU A 55 -15.38 -0.77 -2.93
C GLU A 55 -14.27 -1.54 -2.19
N LEU A 56 -13.39 -0.85 -1.47
CA LEU A 56 -12.36 -1.52 -0.66
C LEU A 56 -12.99 -2.29 0.52
N MET A 57 -14.05 -1.77 1.12
CA MET A 57 -14.79 -2.45 2.19
C MET A 57 -15.52 -3.70 1.66
N GLU A 58 -16.12 -3.63 0.47
CA GLU A 58 -16.73 -4.79 -0.18
C GLU A 58 -15.69 -5.88 -0.46
N LEU A 59 -14.55 -5.50 -1.02
CA LEU A 59 -13.45 -6.44 -1.28
C LEU A 59 -12.94 -7.08 0.01
N ALA A 60 -12.87 -6.34 1.11
CA ALA A 60 -12.43 -6.85 2.40
C ALA A 60 -13.41 -7.87 3.04
N CYS A 61 -14.63 -7.97 2.53
CA CYS A 61 -15.62 -8.98 2.94
C CYS A 61 -15.52 -10.27 2.13
N CYS A 62 -14.77 -10.30 1.02
CA CYS A 62 -14.61 -11.50 0.21
C CYS A 62 -13.73 -12.53 0.92
N GLU A 63 -14.10 -13.80 0.81
CA GLU A 63 -13.36 -14.93 1.41
C GLU A 63 -11.97 -15.10 0.78
N ASP A 64 -11.85 -14.83 -0.52
CA ASP A 64 -10.60 -14.97 -1.27
C ASP A 64 -9.64 -13.78 -1.07
N ALA A 65 -10.10 -12.66 -0.45
CA ALA A 65 -9.29 -11.48 -0.27
C ALA A 65 -8.59 -11.47 1.10
N GLN A 66 -7.28 -11.32 1.09
CA GLN A 66 -6.52 -11.13 2.33
C GLN A 66 -6.70 -9.71 2.84
N SER A 67 -7.54 -9.53 3.83
CA SER A 67 -7.80 -8.23 4.43
C SER A 67 -7.40 -8.16 5.91
N ARG A 68 -7.07 -6.95 6.37
CA ARG A 68 -6.72 -6.65 7.76
C ARG A 68 -7.35 -5.33 8.17
N LEU A 69 -8.00 -5.34 9.32
CA LEU A 69 -8.51 -4.13 9.98
C LEU A 69 -7.65 -3.84 11.22
N VAL A 70 -7.04 -2.69 11.25
CA VAL A 70 -6.26 -2.20 12.39
C VAL A 70 -7.02 -1.04 13.03
N VAL A 71 -7.29 -1.13 14.32
CA VAL A 71 -7.96 -0.07 15.08
C VAL A 71 -7.08 0.36 16.25
N GLN A 72 -6.83 1.66 16.37
CA GLN A 72 -6.14 2.24 17.51
C GLN A 72 -7.14 2.91 18.44
N LYS A 73 -7.15 2.51 19.70
CA LYS A 73 -8.02 3.11 20.72
C LYS A 73 -7.27 3.21 22.05
N ASN A 74 -7.20 4.42 22.64
CA ASN A 74 -6.56 4.67 23.93
C ASN A 74 -5.12 4.12 24.01
N GLY A 75 -4.33 4.33 22.95
CA GLY A 75 -2.95 3.84 22.86
C GLY A 75 -2.81 2.33 22.60
N LYS A 76 -3.92 1.58 22.57
CA LYS A 76 -3.92 0.14 22.30
C LYS A 76 -4.28 -0.15 20.85
N TRP A 77 -3.61 -1.15 20.29
CA TRP A 77 -3.83 -1.64 18.94
C TRP A 77 -4.69 -2.91 18.95
N ARG A 78 -5.59 -3.00 17.99
CA ARG A 78 -6.36 -4.21 17.71
C ARG A 78 -6.19 -4.54 16.24
N LEU A 79 -5.95 -5.80 15.94
CA LEU A 79 -5.86 -6.35 14.59
C LEU A 79 -6.96 -7.39 14.41
N LYS A 80 -7.66 -7.31 13.29
CA LYS A 80 -8.59 -8.35 12.86
C LYS A 80 -8.24 -8.71 11.41
N HIS A 81 -8.15 -10.01 11.14
CA HIS A 81 -8.02 -10.57 9.80
C HIS A 81 -9.38 -10.81 9.17
N GLY A 82 -9.44 -10.70 7.84
CA GLY A 82 -10.63 -11.02 7.06
C GLY A 82 -10.89 -12.53 6.91
N PRO A 83 -12.00 -12.87 6.27
CA PRO A 83 -13.00 -11.95 5.70
C PRO A 83 -13.69 -11.12 6.77
N LEU A 84 -13.92 -9.82 6.48
CA LEU A 84 -14.55 -8.90 7.43
C LEU A 84 -16.08 -8.88 7.23
N SER A 85 -16.81 -8.64 8.30
CA SER A 85 -18.27 -8.50 8.22
C SER A 85 -18.65 -7.08 7.78
N SER A 86 -19.56 -6.94 6.81
CA SER A 86 -20.12 -5.65 6.42
C SER A 86 -20.78 -4.90 7.60
N TYR A 87 -21.40 -5.64 8.51
CA TYR A 87 -21.99 -5.09 9.73
C TYR A 87 -20.93 -4.48 10.67
N GLU A 88 -19.77 -5.11 10.81
CA GLU A 88 -18.66 -4.56 11.61
C GLU A 88 -18.05 -3.32 10.94
N LEU A 89 -17.85 -3.38 9.64
CA LEU A 89 -17.30 -2.26 8.87
C LEU A 89 -18.22 -1.03 8.94
N ALA A 90 -19.54 -1.22 8.89
CA ALA A 90 -20.53 -0.15 9.04
C ALA A 90 -20.51 0.52 10.43
N LYS A 91 -20.02 -0.17 11.45
CA LYS A 91 -19.93 0.34 12.82
C LYS A 91 -18.58 0.97 13.17
N LEU A 92 -17.65 1.05 12.22
CA LEU A 92 -16.34 1.64 12.47
C LEU A 92 -16.47 3.13 12.86
N PRO A 93 -15.63 3.59 13.79
CA PRO A 93 -15.62 4.98 14.19
C PRO A 93 -15.16 5.88 13.02
N LYS A 94 -15.41 7.18 13.10
CA LYS A 94 -15.01 8.14 12.06
C LYS A 94 -13.50 8.38 11.98
N LYS A 95 -12.69 7.78 12.86
CA LYS A 95 -11.24 8.03 12.97
C LYS A 95 -10.50 6.84 13.60
N GLN A 96 -9.15 6.83 13.46
CA GLN A 96 -8.23 5.94 14.17
C GLN A 96 -8.39 4.44 13.82
N TRP A 97 -8.56 4.14 12.54
CA TRP A 97 -8.47 2.78 12.01
C TRP A 97 -7.86 2.78 10.62
N THR A 98 -7.43 1.63 10.17
CA THR A 98 -6.92 1.42 8.81
C THR A 98 -7.41 0.07 8.31
N LEU A 99 -7.97 0.04 7.12
CA LEU A 99 -8.30 -1.16 6.37
C LEU A 99 -7.22 -1.38 5.33
N LEU A 100 -6.71 -2.59 5.22
CA LEU A 100 -5.72 -3.02 4.22
C LEU A 100 -6.26 -4.25 3.51
N VAL A 101 -6.10 -4.28 2.18
CA VAL A 101 -6.39 -5.46 1.36
C VAL A 101 -5.18 -5.72 0.49
N GLN A 102 -4.62 -6.93 0.60
CA GLN A 102 -3.47 -7.40 -0.18
C GLN A 102 -3.91 -7.99 -1.51
N ASP A 103 -2.96 -8.17 -2.42
CA ASP A 103 -3.16 -8.87 -3.70
C ASP A 103 -4.29 -8.28 -4.56
N VAL A 104 -4.57 -6.98 -4.45
CA VAL A 104 -5.65 -6.32 -5.18
C VAL A 104 -5.49 -6.47 -6.70
N ASN A 105 -4.27 -6.67 -7.18
CA ASN A 105 -3.97 -6.99 -8.56
C ASN A 105 -4.57 -8.33 -9.04
N HIS A 106 -4.96 -9.23 -8.15
CA HIS A 106 -5.66 -10.47 -8.51
C HIS A 106 -7.16 -10.22 -8.77
N PHE A 107 -7.72 -9.18 -8.18
CA PHE A 107 -9.15 -8.84 -8.28
C PHE A 107 -9.44 -7.77 -9.33
N LEU A 108 -8.52 -6.82 -9.55
CA LEU A 108 -8.76 -5.65 -10.41
C LEU A 108 -7.78 -5.59 -11.60
N PRO A 109 -8.29 -5.54 -12.83
CA PRO A 109 -7.46 -5.28 -14.02
C PRO A 109 -6.66 -3.97 -13.92
N SER A 110 -7.28 -2.89 -13.41
CA SER A 110 -6.62 -1.60 -13.21
C SER A 110 -5.44 -1.64 -12.23
N ALA A 111 -5.47 -2.53 -11.24
CA ALA A 111 -4.35 -2.76 -10.33
C ALA A 111 -3.20 -3.50 -11.04
N ARG A 112 -3.50 -4.47 -11.90
CA ARG A 112 -2.49 -5.12 -12.76
C ARG A 112 -1.83 -4.12 -13.71
N ASP A 113 -2.64 -3.24 -14.30
CA ASP A 113 -2.15 -2.19 -15.20
C ASP A 113 -1.25 -1.20 -14.44
N LEU A 114 -1.58 -0.89 -13.18
CA LEU A 114 -0.73 -0.06 -12.34
C LEU A 114 0.62 -0.72 -12.05
N LEU A 115 0.67 -2.01 -11.76
CA LEU A 115 1.93 -2.75 -11.57
C LEU A 115 2.83 -2.68 -12.80
N THR A 116 2.27 -2.70 -14.02
CA THR A 116 3.08 -2.60 -15.25
C THR A 116 3.83 -1.27 -15.38
N ARG A 117 3.43 -0.22 -14.64
CA ARG A 117 4.14 1.06 -14.61
C ARG A 117 5.48 0.99 -13.87
N PHE A 118 5.69 -0.08 -13.10
CA PHE A 118 6.94 -0.37 -12.38
C PHE A 118 7.86 -1.33 -13.14
N ARG A 119 7.65 -1.53 -14.45
CA ARG A 119 8.38 -2.48 -15.30
C ARG A 119 9.90 -2.25 -15.41
N PHE A 120 10.43 -1.18 -14.81
CA PHE A 120 11.87 -1.03 -14.63
C PHE A 120 12.42 -1.98 -13.57
N ILE A 121 11.55 -2.56 -12.74
CA ILE A 121 11.84 -3.67 -11.85
C ILE A 121 11.45 -4.97 -12.56
N PRO A 122 12.30 -6.00 -12.56
CA PRO A 122 11.94 -7.31 -13.09
C PRO A 122 10.64 -7.82 -12.45
N HIS A 123 9.71 -8.32 -13.26
CA HIS A 123 8.40 -8.77 -12.79
C HIS A 123 8.48 -9.80 -11.65
N ALA A 124 9.48 -10.71 -11.70
CA ALA A 124 9.72 -11.69 -10.65
C ALA A 124 10.16 -11.08 -9.29
N ARG A 125 10.40 -9.78 -9.22
CA ARG A 125 10.75 -9.03 -8.01
C ARG A 125 9.65 -8.09 -7.56
N LEU A 126 8.55 -8.04 -8.27
CA LEU A 126 7.32 -7.35 -7.84
C LEU A 126 6.45 -8.39 -7.15
N ASP A 127 6.08 -8.11 -5.92
CA ASP A 127 5.21 -8.98 -5.14
C ASP A 127 3.74 -8.69 -5.46
N ASP A 128 3.11 -7.85 -4.67
CA ASP A 128 1.70 -7.53 -4.80
C ASP A 128 1.41 -6.03 -4.89
N LEU A 129 0.15 -5.71 -5.09
CA LEU A 129 -0.40 -4.39 -4.90
C LEU A 129 -1.40 -4.41 -3.75
N MET A 130 -0.99 -3.86 -2.62
CA MET A 130 -1.87 -3.66 -1.48
C MET A 130 -2.55 -2.29 -1.53
N VAL A 131 -3.85 -2.23 -1.26
CA VAL A 131 -4.59 -0.97 -1.09
C VAL A 131 -4.94 -0.77 0.38
N SER A 132 -4.75 0.45 0.88
CA SER A 132 -5.15 0.80 2.23
C SER A 132 -6.02 2.06 2.26
N TYR A 133 -7.03 2.05 3.12
CA TYR A 133 -7.83 3.22 3.47
C TYR A 133 -7.70 3.53 4.96
N ALA A 134 -7.48 4.80 5.28
CA ALA A 134 -7.40 5.27 6.66
C ALA A 134 -8.10 6.63 6.81
N PRO A 135 -9.12 6.75 7.67
CA PRO A 135 -9.67 8.05 8.05
C PRO A 135 -8.69 8.80 8.96
N LYS A 136 -9.06 10.01 9.38
CA LYS A 136 -8.22 10.86 10.24
C LYS A 136 -7.64 10.10 11.42
N GLY A 137 -6.32 10.16 11.59
CA GLY A 137 -5.58 9.49 12.66
C GLY A 137 -5.53 7.98 12.52
N GLY A 138 -5.90 7.41 11.37
CA GLY A 138 -5.63 6.02 11.06
C GLY A 138 -4.16 5.81 10.69
N GLY A 139 -3.68 4.61 10.91
CA GLY A 139 -2.33 4.15 10.65
C GLY A 139 -2.16 2.74 11.20
N ILE A 140 -0.99 2.16 11.00
CA ILE A 140 -0.64 0.83 11.53
C ILE A 140 0.53 0.89 12.51
N GLY A 141 0.91 2.12 12.91
CA GLY A 141 2.05 2.38 13.80
C GLY A 141 3.40 2.37 13.09
N PRO A 142 4.45 2.84 13.77
CA PRO A 142 5.80 2.78 13.24
C PRO A 142 6.27 1.33 13.16
N HIS A 143 6.76 0.92 11.99
CA HIS A 143 7.24 -0.43 11.72
C HIS A 143 8.27 -0.39 10.58
N PHE A 144 8.88 -1.51 10.30
CA PHE A 144 9.66 -1.73 9.09
C PHE A 144 9.23 -3.03 8.42
N ASP A 145 9.36 -3.07 7.12
CA ASP A 145 9.14 -4.26 6.31
C ASP A 145 10.48 -4.90 5.93
N SER A 146 10.46 -6.17 5.54
CA SER A 146 11.65 -6.92 5.13
C SER A 146 12.03 -6.70 3.66
N TYR A 147 11.32 -5.78 2.97
CA TYR A 147 11.50 -5.47 1.54
C TYR A 147 11.22 -3.99 1.25
N ASP A 148 11.65 -3.54 0.06
CA ASP A 148 11.35 -2.18 -0.38
C ASP A 148 9.87 -2.04 -0.74
N VAL A 149 9.29 -0.89 -0.40
CA VAL A 149 7.89 -0.58 -0.67
C VAL A 149 7.75 0.72 -1.44
N PHE A 150 6.95 0.72 -2.49
CA PHE A 150 6.49 1.93 -3.16
C PHE A 150 5.15 2.37 -2.56
N LEU A 151 5.14 3.50 -1.90
CA LEU A 151 3.96 4.08 -1.27
C LEU A 151 3.33 5.11 -2.23
N LEU A 152 2.28 4.73 -2.94
CA LEU A 152 1.60 5.59 -3.89
C LEU A 152 0.34 6.20 -3.24
N GLN A 153 0.32 7.51 -3.06
CA GLN A 153 -0.84 8.20 -2.52
C GLN A 153 -1.90 8.39 -3.62
N GLY A 154 -3.09 7.84 -3.38
CA GLY A 154 -4.29 8.04 -4.18
C GLY A 154 -5.12 9.22 -3.67
N LEU A 155 -6.29 8.94 -3.09
CA LEU A 155 -7.19 9.95 -2.54
C LEU A 155 -6.66 10.54 -1.23
N GLY A 156 -6.93 11.83 -1.01
CA GLY A 156 -6.60 12.54 0.23
C GLY A 156 -5.11 12.78 0.42
N SER A 157 -4.70 12.86 1.68
CA SER A 157 -3.31 13.09 2.06
C SER A 157 -2.92 12.23 3.25
N ARG A 158 -1.67 11.78 3.27
CA ARG A 158 -1.10 11.03 4.38
C ARG A 158 0.26 11.61 4.74
N ARG A 159 0.46 11.83 6.03
CA ARG A 159 1.75 12.21 6.59
C ARG A 159 2.61 10.95 6.76
N TRP A 160 3.80 10.97 6.21
CA TRP A 160 4.78 9.92 6.35
C TRP A 160 5.95 10.39 7.20
N GLN A 161 6.29 9.62 8.20
CA GLN A 161 7.43 9.84 9.07
C GLN A 161 8.41 8.69 8.89
N ILE A 162 9.65 9.00 8.61
CA ILE A 162 10.68 8.03 8.23
C ILE A 162 11.90 8.22 9.11
N SER A 163 12.55 7.12 9.47
CA SER A 163 13.79 7.09 10.22
C SER A 163 14.72 6.00 9.70
N ALA A 164 16.01 6.21 9.81
CA ALA A 164 17.05 5.22 9.59
C ALA A 164 17.52 4.56 10.90
N GLN A 165 16.79 4.77 12.02
CA GLN A 165 17.15 4.13 13.28
C GLN A 165 17.21 2.61 13.15
N LYS A 166 18.18 2.00 13.83
CA LYS A 166 18.39 0.54 13.82
C LYS A 166 17.81 -0.16 15.05
N ASP A 167 17.05 0.56 15.85
CA ASP A 167 16.39 0.01 17.02
C ASP A 167 15.19 -0.84 16.57
N ASP A 168 15.13 -2.08 17.03
CA ASP A 168 14.11 -3.08 16.69
C ASP A 168 13.27 -3.50 17.89
N GLN A 169 13.28 -2.71 18.96
CA GLN A 169 12.44 -2.97 20.12
C GLN A 169 10.97 -2.72 19.75
N PHE A 170 10.13 -3.70 20.05
CA PHE A 170 8.70 -3.65 19.74
C PHE A 170 7.87 -3.43 21.00
N VAL A 171 6.71 -2.79 20.82
CA VAL A 171 5.72 -2.63 21.89
C VAL A 171 5.26 -4.03 22.32
N ALA A 172 5.41 -4.31 23.62
CA ALA A 172 4.98 -5.57 24.21
C ALA A 172 3.45 -5.78 24.01
N ASP A 173 3.05 -7.03 23.76
CA ASP A 173 1.64 -7.45 23.63
C ASP A 173 0.85 -6.73 22.52
N ALA A 174 1.52 -5.98 21.62
CA ALA A 174 0.86 -5.43 20.46
C ALA A 174 0.61 -6.53 19.41
N PRO A 175 -0.57 -6.55 18.76
CA PRO A 175 -0.89 -7.55 17.73
C PRO A 175 -0.13 -7.31 16.42
N LEU A 176 0.65 -6.23 16.34
CA LEU A 176 1.48 -5.81 15.22
C LEU A 176 2.90 -5.54 15.74
N ARG A 177 3.89 -5.66 14.86
CA ARG A 177 5.29 -5.32 15.18
C ARG A 177 5.48 -3.80 15.17
N ILE A 178 5.04 -3.14 16.21
CA ILE A 178 5.12 -1.68 16.37
C ILE A 178 6.41 -1.33 17.09
N LEU A 179 7.24 -0.49 16.50
CA LEU A 179 8.47 0.02 17.11
C LEU A 179 8.14 0.85 18.36
N GLN A 180 8.86 0.60 19.45
CA GLN A 180 8.59 1.24 20.73
C GLN A 180 9.02 2.71 20.74
N ASP A 181 10.25 3.01 20.41
CA ASP A 181 10.85 4.34 20.54
C ASP A 181 11.16 4.96 19.17
N PHE A 182 10.15 5.00 18.31
CA PHE A 182 10.29 5.56 16.97
C PHE A 182 10.60 7.06 17.02
N ARG A 183 11.69 7.48 16.37
CA ARG A 183 12.14 8.88 16.26
C ARG A 183 12.18 9.27 14.79
N PRO A 184 11.24 10.08 14.32
CA PRO A 184 11.23 10.50 12.93
C PRO A 184 12.43 11.42 12.63
N GLU A 185 13.14 11.12 11.54
CA GLU A 185 14.21 11.94 10.98
C GLU A 185 13.73 12.76 9.78
N GLN A 186 12.73 12.25 9.07
CA GLN A 186 12.11 12.91 7.94
C GLN A 186 10.58 12.89 8.09
N ASP A 187 9.94 13.93 7.57
CA ASP A 187 8.48 14.15 7.67
C ASP A 187 7.97 14.66 6.31
N TRP A 188 7.08 13.89 5.68
CA TRP A 188 6.58 14.13 4.33
C TRP A 188 5.05 14.20 4.26
#